data_863010b43b89c3d8ac9c64f8500fa5fc
#
_entry.id   863010b43b89c3d8ac9c64f8500fa5fc
#
_cell.length_a   1.000
_cell.length_b   1.000
_cell.length_c   1.000
_cell.angle_alpha   90.00
_cell.angle_beta   90.00
_cell.angle_gamma   90.00
#
_symmetry.space_group_name_H-M   'P 1'
#
loop_
_entity.id
_entity.type
_entity.pdbx_description
1 polymer ?
#
loop_
_entity_poly.entity_id
_entity_poly.type
_entity_poly.pdbx_seq_one_letter_code
_entity_poly.pdbx_strand_id
1 'polypeptide(L)'
;MRFRVILGKADDLKADVLFQMSVPASAETPLALEGFLTGPTSTRASTLPVHQKIRIHSQRVVGEGTEILGHSILTEPAFWTPNVPMLYFVKCRITSSGKELALLSQTTGLRRLGIRNHSLWLDGHRFVLRGVTCSNRDYSSAEQQPAAPEDHRTADVLDLPAEVFSETDSVELEIDENLKTADEIGRPIIIRLHPKSPPSVIPSVICRLASHPSVFLTVIPNTLLPEVSKFSAYKGTMLFAKETHAKFAPPELPNGIDLAVVRLSQSVPDSSWKTPPPYPVIAWQTGVPSQRQECDRLQALLANWRTAPKGPPSSWDWAGYFVGDETIPHQA
;
A
#
# COMPACT_ATOMS: atom_id res chain seq x y z
N MET A 1 -18.27 11.91 -1.74
CA MET A 1 -17.29 12.78 -1.06
C MET A 1 -16.01 12.02 -0.86
N ARG A 2 -14.82 12.55 -1.18
CA ARG A 2 -13.53 11.86 -0.99
C ARG A 2 -12.78 12.47 0.17
N PHE A 3 -12.19 11.61 1.03
CA PHE A 3 -11.36 12.02 2.15
C PHE A 3 -10.05 11.23 2.12
N ARG A 4 -8.91 11.92 2.28
CA ARG A 4 -7.57 11.31 2.27
C ARG A 4 -6.70 11.96 3.32
N VAL A 5 -5.94 11.12 4.02
CA VAL A 5 -4.83 11.54 4.88
C VAL A 5 -3.52 11.28 4.14
N ILE A 6 -2.69 12.29 4.04
CA ILE A 6 -1.44 12.24 3.26
C ILE A 6 -0.31 12.62 4.19
N LEU A 7 0.69 11.76 4.32
CA LEU A 7 1.93 12.09 4.99
C LEU A 7 2.78 12.98 4.08
N GLY A 8 3.05 14.19 4.54
CA GLY A 8 3.95 15.14 3.88
C GLY A 8 5.41 14.91 4.26
N LYS A 9 6.14 16.00 4.48
CA LYS A 9 7.53 15.91 5.00
C LYS A 9 7.50 15.34 6.41
N ALA A 10 8.34 14.33 6.68
CA ALA A 10 8.38 13.68 7.98
C ALA A 10 9.80 13.24 8.33
N ASP A 11 10.17 13.48 9.57
CA ASP A 11 11.36 12.94 10.23
C ASP A 11 10.98 12.40 11.62
N ASP A 12 11.94 12.09 12.45
CA ASP A 12 11.68 11.54 13.79
C ASP A 12 11.16 12.58 14.80
N LEU A 13 11.33 13.88 14.49
CA LEU A 13 10.92 14.97 15.37
C LEU A 13 9.55 15.55 15.01
N LYS A 14 9.20 15.52 13.71
CA LYS A 14 7.94 16.07 13.22
C LYS A 14 7.45 15.43 11.95
N ALA A 15 6.15 15.47 11.76
CA ALA A 15 5.49 15.07 10.52
C ALA A 15 4.43 16.10 10.11
N ASP A 16 4.47 16.53 8.85
CA ASP A 16 3.39 17.28 8.23
C ASP A 16 2.31 16.29 7.78
N VAL A 17 1.09 16.47 8.26
CA VAL A 17 -0.05 15.64 7.87
C VAL A 17 -1.06 16.52 7.14
N LEU A 18 -1.37 16.14 5.90
CA LEU A 18 -2.31 16.83 5.04
C LEU A 18 -3.61 16.04 4.94
N PHE A 19 -4.72 16.76 4.95
CA PHE A 19 -6.08 16.20 4.90
C PHE A 19 -6.77 16.76 3.67
N GLN A 20 -6.91 15.93 2.64
CA GLN A 20 -7.54 16.32 1.37
C GLN A 20 -9.00 15.87 1.36
N MET A 21 -9.91 16.81 1.16
CA MET A 21 -11.36 16.59 1.14
C MET A 21 -11.96 17.21 -0.11
N SER A 22 -12.89 16.49 -0.76
CA SER A 22 -13.64 17.01 -1.92
C SER A 22 -15.09 17.20 -1.53
N VAL A 23 -15.61 18.41 -1.72
CA VAL A 23 -16.99 18.82 -1.41
C VAL A 23 -17.71 19.13 -2.73
N PRO A 24 -19.02 18.78 -2.86
CA PRO A 24 -19.81 19.11 -4.06
C PRO A 24 -19.87 20.61 -4.33
N ALA A 25 -20.06 21.00 -5.59
CA ALA A 25 -20.20 22.39 -6.02
C ALA A 25 -21.39 23.15 -5.43
N SER A 26 -22.40 22.44 -4.96
CA SER A 26 -23.58 23.02 -4.29
C SER A 26 -23.26 23.61 -2.91
N ALA A 27 -22.03 23.45 -2.43
CA ALA A 27 -21.62 24.00 -1.14
C ALA A 27 -21.35 25.51 -1.28
N GLU A 28 -22.10 26.30 -0.51
CA GLU A 28 -21.89 27.75 -0.43
C GLU A 28 -20.55 28.10 0.24
N THR A 29 -19.87 29.07 -0.26
CA THR A 29 -18.65 29.63 0.38
C THR A 29 -19.02 30.77 1.32
N PRO A 30 -18.32 30.99 2.46
CA PRO A 30 -17.08 30.30 2.88
C PRO A 30 -17.32 28.93 3.52
N LEU A 31 -16.42 27.99 3.23
CA LEU A 31 -16.37 26.72 3.92
C LEU A 31 -15.49 26.81 5.16
N ALA A 32 -15.91 26.22 6.27
CA ALA A 32 -15.09 26.08 7.46
C ALA A 32 -14.80 24.58 7.74
N LEU A 33 -13.60 24.32 8.24
CA LEU A 33 -13.13 23.00 8.63
C LEU A 33 -12.75 23.03 10.11
N GLU A 34 -13.36 22.16 10.88
CA GLU A 34 -12.95 21.84 12.23
C GLU A 34 -12.58 20.37 12.30
N GLY A 35 -11.43 20.05 12.83
CA GLY A 35 -11.00 18.67 12.91
C GLY A 35 -9.88 18.44 13.88
N PHE A 36 -9.71 17.17 14.23
CA PHE A 36 -8.69 16.71 15.14
C PHE A 36 -8.09 15.39 14.63
N LEU A 37 -6.79 15.26 14.84
CA LEU A 37 -6.03 14.03 14.74
C LEU A 37 -5.70 13.59 16.17
N THR A 38 -6.12 12.40 16.57
CA THR A 38 -5.92 11.84 17.91
C THR A 38 -5.20 10.50 17.83
N GLY A 39 -4.25 10.26 18.71
CA GLY A 39 -3.43 9.04 18.76
C GLY A 39 -1.98 9.36 19.05
N PRO A 40 -1.06 8.40 18.85
CA PRO A 40 -1.30 7.08 18.29
C PRO A 40 -1.92 6.11 19.29
N THR A 41 -2.53 5.06 18.73
CA THR A 41 -2.98 3.87 19.47
C THR A 41 -2.41 2.63 18.80
N SER A 42 -2.15 1.58 19.58
CA SER A 42 -1.65 0.32 19.04
C SER A 42 -2.07 -0.84 19.95
N THR A 43 -2.30 -2.01 19.36
CA THR A 43 -2.53 -3.26 20.09
C THR A 43 -1.25 -3.84 20.69
N ARG A 44 -0.07 -3.36 20.24
CA ARG A 44 1.25 -3.92 20.61
C ARG A 44 2.13 -3.00 21.44
N ALA A 45 1.80 -1.73 21.52
CA ALA A 45 2.59 -0.76 22.27
C ALA A 45 1.68 0.27 22.93
N SER A 46 2.10 0.76 24.09
CA SER A 46 1.44 1.86 24.78
C SER A 46 2.27 3.12 24.65
N THR A 47 1.63 4.23 24.30
CA THR A 47 2.24 5.55 24.24
C THR A 47 1.21 6.61 24.64
N LEU A 48 1.68 7.80 24.95
CA LEU A 48 0.78 8.92 25.25
C LEU A 48 0.14 9.42 23.95
N PRO A 49 -1.20 9.42 23.86
CA PRO A 49 -1.87 9.95 22.68
C PRO A 49 -1.75 11.48 22.64
N VAL A 50 -1.53 12.02 21.46
CA VAL A 50 -1.62 13.46 21.20
C VAL A 50 -2.99 13.80 20.63
N HIS A 51 -3.41 15.05 20.80
CA HIS A 51 -4.63 15.60 20.24
C HIS A 51 -4.30 16.87 19.48
N GLN A 52 -4.18 16.75 18.14
CA GLN A 52 -3.75 17.83 17.28
C GLN A 52 -4.91 18.39 16.45
N LYS A 53 -5.06 19.72 16.47
CA LYS A 53 -6.07 20.40 15.67
C LYS A 53 -5.68 20.42 14.19
N ILE A 54 -6.66 20.13 13.33
CA ILE A 54 -6.54 20.28 11.89
C ILE A 54 -7.00 21.67 11.51
N ARG A 55 -6.19 22.40 10.74
CA ARG A 55 -6.48 23.75 10.27
C ARG A 55 -6.62 23.76 8.75
N ILE A 56 -7.45 24.62 8.22
CA ILE A 56 -7.51 24.85 6.77
C ILE A 56 -6.16 25.42 6.33
N HIS A 57 -5.57 24.79 5.32
CA HIS A 57 -4.37 25.25 4.63
C HIS A 57 -4.72 25.99 3.33
N SER A 58 -5.62 25.41 2.53
CA SER A 58 -6.10 26.01 1.28
C SER A 58 -7.44 25.46 0.87
N GLN A 59 -8.13 26.23 0.01
CA GLN A 59 -9.36 25.85 -0.65
C GLN A 59 -9.23 26.22 -2.12
N ARG A 60 -9.65 25.34 -3.03
CA ARG A 60 -9.66 25.62 -4.46
C ARG A 60 -10.87 24.97 -5.13
N VAL A 61 -11.43 25.65 -6.12
CA VAL A 61 -12.45 25.08 -6.99
C VAL A 61 -11.80 24.14 -7.99
N VAL A 62 -12.29 22.90 -8.10
CA VAL A 62 -11.79 21.88 -9.02
C VAL A 62 -12.97 21.25 -9.75
N GLY A 63 -13.12 21.55 -11.03
CA GLY A 63 -14.29 21.13 -11.80
C GLY A 63 -15.59 21.65 -11.18
N GLU A 64 -16.54 20.74 -10.95
CA GLU A 64 -17.83 21.04 -10.31
C GLU A 64 -17.80 20.92 -8.77
N GLY A 65 -16.63 20.98 -8.13
CA GLY A 65 -16.50 20.84 -6.68
C GLY A 65 -15.46 21.76 -6.07
N THR A 66 -15.41 21.75 -4.74
CA THR A 66 -14.37 22.44 -3.97
C THR A 66 -13.50 21.43 -3.26
N GLU A 67 -12.18 21.57 -3.46
CA GLU A 67 -11.19 20.82 -2.73
C GLU A 67 -10.70 21.64 -1.53
N ILE A 68 -10.77 21.04 -0.35
CA ILE A 68 -10.26 21.59 0.90
C ILE A 68 -9.01 20.81 1.28
N LEU A 69 -7.92 21.53 1.55
CA LEU A 69 -6.70 20.98 2.11
C LEU A 69 -6.58 21.43 3.57
N GLY A 70 -6.70 20.48 4.49
CA GLY A 70 -6.38 20.66 5.90
C GLY A 70 -4.91 20.32 6.18
N HIS A 71 -4.36 20.84 7.25
CA HIS A 71 -2.98 20.60 7.68
C HIS A 71 -2.89 20.48 9.21
N SER A 72 -2.02 19.59 9.66
CA SER A 72 -1.62 19.45 11.05
C SER A 72 -0.13 19.10 11.13
N ILE A 73 0.55 19.51 12.18
CA ILE A 73 1.94 19.14 12.46
C ILE A 73 1.93 18.26 13.69
N LEU A 74 2.44 17.05 13.54
CA LEU A 74 2.70 16.14 14.65
C LEU A 74 4.15 16.32 15.10
N THR A 75 4.34 16.52 16.39
CA THR A 75 5.64 16.42 17.06
C THR A 75 5.84 15.00 17.57
N GLU A 76 7.05 14.46 17.41
CA GLU A 76 7.40 13.09 17.79
C GLU A 76 6.40 12.06 17.23
N PRO A 77 6.23 12.03 15.90
CA PRO A 77 5.24 11.15 15.27
C PRO A 77 5.60 9.67 15.47
N ALA A 78 4.62 8.85 15.80
CA ALA A 78 4.79 7.40 15.80
C ALA A 78 4.32 6.85 14.45
N PHE A 79 5.25 6.26 13.70
CA PHE A 79 4.96 5.72 12.37
C PHE A 79 4.46 4.28 12.46
N TRP A 80 3.53 3.95 11.56
CA TRP A 80 3.02 2.60 11.43
C TRP A 80 4.08 1.69 10.81
N THR A 81 4.36 0.58 11.47
CA THR A 81 5.18 -0.52 10.98
C THR A 81 4.53 -1.86 11.32
N PRO A 82 4.88 -2.97 10.63
CA PRO A 82 4.37 -4.29 10.97
C PRO A 82 4.66 -4.72 12.41
N ASN A 83 5.78 -4.27 12.98
CA ASN A 83 6.15 -4.60 14.36
C ASN A 83 5.37 -3.80 15.38
N VAL A 84 5.09 -2.53 15.07
CA VAL A 84 4.41 -1.58 15.95
C VAL A 84 3.38 -0.82 15.11
N PRO A 85 2.14 -1.36 14.99
CA PRO A 85 1.10 -0.77 14.16
C PRO A 85 0.44 0.43 14.87
N MET A 86 1.07 1.60 14.73
CA MET A 86 0.59 2.85 15.32
C MET A 86 -0.49 3.48 14.45
N LEU A 87 -1.68 3.67 15.01
CA LEU A 87 -2.84 4.21 14.31
C LEU A 87 -3.31 5.52 14.94
N TYR A 88 -3.76 6.44 14.09
CA TYR A 88 -4.35 7.71 14.47
C TYR A 88 -5.81 7.76 14.03
N PHE A 89 -6.66 8.32 14.86
CA PHE A 89 -8.04 8.61 14.53
C PHE A 89 -8.17 10.07 14.08
N VAL A 90 -8.73 10.27 12.90
CA VAL A 90 -9.01 11.58 12.32
C VAL A 90 -10.52 11.83 12.32
N LYS A 91 -10.93 12.99 12.80
CA LYS A 91 -12.31 13.44 12.72
C LYS A 91 -12.34 14.87 12.19
N CYS A 92 -13.10 15.09 11.12
CA CYS A 92 -13.26 16.39 10.48
C CYS A 92 -14.73 16.73 10.29
N ARG A 93 -15.11 17.97 10.62
CA ARG A 93 -16.41 18.53 10.32
C ARG A 93 -16.24 19.66 9.32
N ILE A 94 -16.99 19.61 8.23
CA ILE A 94 -17.04 20.66 7.22
C ILE A 94 -18.39 21.37 7.35
N THR A 95 -18.33 22.69 7.45
CA THR A 95 -19.55 23.54 7.50
C THR A 95 -19.53 24.58 6.39
N SER A 96 -20.73 24.95 5.92
CA SER A 96 -20.98 26.02 4.95
C SER A 96 -22.04 26.94 5.52
N SER A 97 -21.75 28.23 5.59
CA SER A 97 -22.68 29.20 6.16
C SER A 97 -23.27 28.78 7.53
N GLY A 98 -22.44 28.12 8.37
CA GLY A 98 -22.84 27.63 9.69
C GLY A 98 -23.64 26.31 9.69
N LYS A 99 -23.97 25.73 8.54
CA LYS A 99 -24.63 24.42 8.42
C LYS A 99 -23.59 23.32 8.20
N GLU A 100 -23.76 22.18 8.89
CA GLU A 100 -22.91 21.01 8.68
C GLU A 100 -23.17 20.41 7.28
N LEU A 101 -22.11 20.32 6.47
CA LEU A 101 -22.13 19.66 5.16
C LEU A 101 -21.70 18.20 5.28
N ALA A 102 -20.70 17.93 6.12
CA ALA A 102 -20.18 16.59 6.30
C ALA A 102 -19.45 16.43 7.63
N LEU A 103 -19.56 15.22 8.16
CA LEU A 103 -18.74 14.71 9.25
C LEU A 103 -17.96 13.52 8.73
N LEU A 104 -16.64 13.62 8.70
CA LEU A 104 -15.72 12.61 8.20
C LEU A 104 -14.92 12.04 9.36
N SER A 105 -14.78 10.71 9.39
CA SER A 105 -13.93 10.05 10.36
C SER A 105 -13.18 8.89 9.70
N GLN A 106 -11.92 8.72 10.07
CA GLN A 106 -11.06 7.67 9.54
C GLN A 106 -9.99 7.30 10.55
N THR A 107 -9.72 6.01 10.70
CA THR A 107 -8.51 5.52 11.33
C THR A 107 -7.44 5.35 10.26
N THR A 108 -6.22 5.79 10.51
CA THR A 108 -5.11 5.73 9.56
C THR A 108 -3.78 5.56 10.27
N GLY A 109 -2.79 4.97 9.60
CA GLY A 109 -1.41 4.94 10.06
C GLY A 109 -0.52 5.81 9.21
N LEU A 110 0.35 6.56 9.84
CA LEU A 110 1.38 7.32 9.13
C LEU A 110 2.56 6.40 8.84
N ARG A 111 2.89 6.19 7.56
CA ARG A 111 3.90 5.22 7.17
C ARG A 111 4.96 5.84 6.27
N ARG A 112 6.23 5.68 6.62
CA ARG A 112 7.38 6.09 5.81
C ARG A 112 7.88 4.92 4.95
N LEU A 113 7.10 4.54 3.93
CA LEU A 113 7.49 3.54 2.93
C LEU A 113 8.02 4.25 1.69
N GLY A 114 9.14 3.79 1.16
CA GLY A 114 9.74 4.37 -0.04
C GLY A 114 10.80 3.48 -0.66
N ILE A 115 11.42 4.00 -1.70
CA ILE A 115 12.47 3.34 -2.47
C ILE A 115 13.75 4.15 -2.38
N ARG A 116 14.88 3.46 -2.16
CA ARG A 116 16.22 4.01 -2.32
C ARG A 116 17.04 3.04 -3.18
N ASN A 117 17.44 3.48 -4.36
CA ASN A 117 18.08 2.64 -5.36
C ASN A 117 17.24 1.39 -5.68
N HIS A 118 17.77 0.19 -5.44
CA HIS A 118 17.12 -1.10 -5.72
C HIS A 118 16.42 -1.71 -4.49
N SER A 119 16.23 -0.95 -3.42
CA SER A 119 15.72 -1.48 -2.15
C SER A 119 14.51 -0.74 -1.65
N LEU A 120 13.59 -1.47 -1.01
CA LEU A 120 12.51 -0.88 -0.24
C LEU A 120 13.03 -0.42 1.12
N TRP A 121 12.46 0.67 1.60
CA TRP A 121 12.78 1.26 2.89
C TRP A 121 11.49 1.55 3.65
N LEU A 122 11.44 1.10 4.89
CA LEU A 122 10.34 1.34 5.79
C LEU A 122 10.88 1.99 7.06
N ASP A 123 10.38 3.14 7.39
CA ASP A 123 10.75 3.89 8.60
C ASP A 123 12.27 4.06 8.76
N GLY A 124 12.93 4.46 7.68
CA GLY A 124 14.37 4.69 7.66
C GLY A 124 15.26 3.44 7.57
N HIS A 125 14.70 2.24 7.61
CA HIS A 125 15.42 0.98 7.55
C HIS A 125 15.17 0.25 6.23
N ARG A 126 16.22 -0.46 5.72
CA ARG A 126 16.03 -1.35 4.57
C ARG A 126 15.02 -2.44 4.93
N PHE A 127 14.04 -2.63 4.06
CA PHE A 127 12.97 -3.60 4.24
C PHE A 127 12.94 -4.60 3.08
N VAL A 128 13.03 -5.89 3.38
CA VAL A 128 12.91 -6.96 2.39
C VAL A 128 11.50 -7.54 2.50
N LEU A 129 10.67 -7.26 1.50
CA LEU A 129 9.27 -7.67 1.51
C LEU A 129 9.16 -9.18 1.22
N ARG A 130 8.49 -9.91 2.10
CA ARG A 130 8.19 -11.33 1.92
C ARG A 130 6.69 -11.51 1.87
N GLY A 131 6.19 -12.19 0.83
CA GLY A 131 4.77 -12.35 0.61
C GLY A 131 4.38 -13.79 0.35
N VAL A 132 3.24 -14.20 0.88
CA VAL A 132 2.62 -15.49 0.61
C VAL A 132 1.24 -15.28 0.00
N THR A 133 0.90 -16.04 -1.03
CA THR A 133 -0.45 -15.94 -1.61
C THR A 133 -1.47 -16.51 -0.64
N CYS A 134 -2.56 -15.81 -0.47
CA CYS A 134 -3.65 -16.22 0.39
C CYS A 134 -4.95 -16.17 -0.40
N SER A 135 -5.67 -17.29 -0.47
CA SER A 135 -7.06 -17.32 -0.92
C SER A 135 -7.95 -17.02 0.29
N ASN A 136 -8.74 -15.95 0.22
CA ASN A 136 -9.78 -15.57 1.21
C ASN A 136 -9.34 -15.75 2.67
N ARG A 137 -8.48 -14.87 3.17
CA ARG A 137 -8.21 -14.81 4.59
C ARG A 137 -9.27 -13.96 5.28
N ASP A 138 -10.10 -14.60 6.11
CA ASP A 138 -10.92 -13.92 7.08
C ASP A 138 -10.05 -13.56 8.29
N TYR A 139 -9.69 -12.28 8.44
CA TYR A 139 -8.93 -11.78 9.60
C TYR A 139 -9.80 -11.63 10.84
N SER A 140 -11.13 -11.74 10.72
CA SER A 140 -12.07 -11.56 11.83
C SER A 140 -12.16 -12.80 12.75
N SER A 141 -11.72 -13.97 12.30
CA SER A 141 -11.77 -15.18 13.11
C SER A 141 -10.69 -15.12 14.21
N ALA A 142 -11.13 -14.91 15.44
CA ALA A 142 -10.30 -14.86 16.65
C ALA A 142 -9.46 -16.12 16.92
N GLU A 143 -9.66 -17.19 16.17
CA GLU A 143 -8.92 -18.46 16.28
C GLU A 143 -7.57 -18.45 15.55
N GLN A 144 -7.31 -17.46 14.71
CA GLN A 144 -5.99 -17.28 14.15
C GLN A 144 -5.11 -16.55 15.15
N GLN A 145 -4.67 -17.28 16.19
CA GLN A 145 -3.59 -16.82 17.06
C GLN A 145 -2.48 -16.23 16.20
N PRO A 146 -1.89 -15.11 16.63
CA PRO A 146 -0.76 -14.56 15.93
C PRO A 146 0.28 -15.67 15.81
N ALA A 147 0.51 -16.11 14.59
CA ALA A 147 1.65 -16.95 14.27
C ALA A 147 2.90 -16.33 14.89
N ALA A 148 3.94 -17.12 15.10
CA ALA A 148 5.16 -16.72 15.77
C ALA A 148 5.61 -15.29 15.40
N PRO A 149 6.28 -14.53 16.27
CA PRO A 149 6.64 -13.12 16.04
C PRO A 149 7.31 -12.83 14.70
N GLU A 150 7.92 -13.83 14.08
CA GLU A 150 8.55 -13.76 12.76
C GLU A 150 7.53 -13.66 11.61
N ASP A 151 6.30 -14.14 11.80
CA ASP A 151 5.24 -14.13 10.78
C ASP A 151 4.63 -12.73 10.54
N HIS A 152 4.74 -11.82 11.50
CA HIS A 152 4.20 -10.46 11.35
C HIS A 152 4.87 -9.65 10.23
N ARG A 153 6.06 -10.06 9.78
CA ARG A 153 6.77 -9.43 8.66
C ARG A 153 6.46 -10.06 7.31
N THR A 154 5.65 -11.11 7.29
CA THR A 154 5.22 -11.76 6.05
C THR A 154 3.94 -11.11 5.57
N ALA A 155 3.94 -10.59 4.37
CA ALA A 155 2.78 -9.98 3.74
C ALA A 155 1.83 -11.05 3.20
N ASP A 156 0.55 -10.77 3.25
CA ASP A 156 -0.44 -11.55 2.51
C ASP A 156 -0.62 -10.95 1.11
N VAL A 157 -0.46 -11.79 0.09
CA VAL A 157 -0.72 -11.43 -1.30
C VAL A 157 -2.15 -11.84 -1.63
N LEU A 158 -3.01 -10.84 -1.82
CA LEU A 158 -4.43 -11.01 -2.08
C LEU A 158 -4.76 -10.63 -3.51
N ASP A 159 -5.49 -11.48 -4.19
CA ASP A 159 -6.09 -11.16 -5.47
C ASP A 159 -7.41 -10.43 -5.24
N LEU A 160 -7.53 -9.21 -5.77
CA LEU A 160 -8.75 -8.45 -5.68
C LEU A 160 -9.68 -8.90 -6.81
N PRO A 161 -10.80 -9.58 -6.53
CA PRO A 161 -11.69 -10.10 -7.55
C PRO A 161 -12.37 -8.98 -8.35
N ALA A 162 -12.78 -9.28 -9.60
CA ALA A 162 -13.41 -8.28 -10.47
C ALA A 162 -14.74 -7.76 -9.92
N GLU A 163 -15.42 -8.55 -9.11
CA GLU A 163 -16.72 -8.26 -8.47
C GLU A 163 -16.64 -7.13 -7.46
N VAL A 164 -15.47 -6.90 -6.86
CA VAL A 164 -15.22 -5.74 -5.96
C VAL A 164 -15.44 -4.40 -6.67
N PHE A 165 -15.39 -4.41 -7.98
CA PHE A 165 -15.59 -3.24 -8.84
C PHE A 165 -17.03 -3.09 -9.32
N SER A 166 -17.93 -4.04 -8.99
CA SER A 166 -19.36 -3.88 -9.18
C SER A 166 -19.95 -3.11 -7.98
N GLU A 167 -20.92 -2.22 -8.24
CA GLU A 167 -21.53 -1.30 -7.26
C GLU A 167 -22.27 -1.97 -6.08
N THR A 168 -21.94 -3.20 -5.72
CA THR A 168 -22.55 -3.91 -4.59
C THR A 168 -21.78 -3.62 -3.30
N ASP A 169 -22.37 -2.82 -2.45
CA ASP A 169 -21.85 -2.34 -1.15
C ASP A 169 -21.30 -3.46 -0.22
N SER A 170 -21.76 -4.71 -0.37
CA SER A 170 -21.41 -5.80 0.55
C SER A 170 -19.97 -6.30 0.43
N VAL A 171 -19.46 -6.50 -0.79
CA VAL A 171 -18.07 -6.99 -1.02
C VAL A 171 -17.06 -5.90 -0.68
N GLU A 172 -17.42 -4.65 -0.90
CA GLU A 172 -16.62 -3.50 -0.52
C GLU A 172 -16.43 -3.41 1.01
N LEU A 173 -17.49 -3.65 1.79
CA LEU A 173 -17.46 -3.63 3.25
C LEU A 173 -16.58 -4.73 3.82
N GLU A 174 -16.62 -5.94 3.27
CA GLU A 174 -15.81 -7.07 3.74
C GLU A 174 -14.31 -6.82 3.56
N ILE A 175 -13.90 -6.27 2.42
CA ILE A 175 -12.48 -5.95 2.17
C ILE A 175 -12.00 -4.88 3.14
N ASP A 176 -12.77 -3.84 3.40
CA ASP A 176 -12.39 -2.78 4.33
C ASP A 176 -12.24 -3.29 5.76
N GLU A 177 -13.14 -4.15 6.23
CA GLU A 177 -13.04 -4.74 7.56
C GLU A 177 -11.77 -5.60 7.69
N ASN A 178 -11.46 -6.40 6.67
CA ASN A 178 -10.23 -7.17 6.61
C ASN A 178 -8.97 -6.29 6.61
N LEU A 179 -8.97 -5.20 5.83
CA LEU A 179 -7.84 -4.26 5.80
C LEU A 179 -7.71 -3.48 7.11
N LYS A 180 -8.80 -3.08 7.78
CA LYS A 180 -8.77 -2.46 9.10
C LYS A 180 -8.14 -3.40 10.13
N THR A 181 -8.54 -4.67 10.12
CA THR A 181 -7.95 -5.67 11.01
C THR A 181 -6.45 -5.85 10.72
N ALA A 182 -6.05 -5.90 9.44
CA ALA A 182 -4.64 -5.95 9.06
C ALA A 182 -3.86 -4.71 9.54
N ASP A 183 -4.47 -3.52 9.48
CA ASP A 183 -3.89 -2.27 10.00
C ASP A 183 -3.62 -2.36 11.50
N GLU A 184 -4.57 -2.90 12.27
CA GLU A 184 -4.50 -3.02 13.73
C GLU A 184 -3.48 -4.07 14.20
N ILE A 185 -3.42 -5.21 13.50
CA ILE A 185 -2.48 -6.29 13.85
C ILE A 185 -1.08 -6.10 13.23
N GLY A 186 -0.89 -5.09 12.37
CA GLY A 186 0.39 -4.83 11.71
C GLY A 186 0.72 -5.84 10.60
N ARG A 187 -0.28 -6.36 9.89
CA ARG A 187 -0.08 -7.32 8.80
C ARG A 187 0.12 -6.60 7.48
N PRO A 188 1.29 -6.71 6.81
CA PRO A 188 1.47 -6.13 5.49
C PRO A 188 0.59 -6.84 4.46
N ILE A 189 0.00 -6.07 3.56
CA ILE A 189 -0.87 -6.57 2.49
C ILE A 189 -0.29 -6.15 1.13
N ILE A 190 -0.35 -7.06 0.19
CA ILE A 190 -0.06 -6.83 -1.23
C ILE A 190 -1.33 -7.15 -2.00
N ILE A 191 -1.80 -6.19 -2.77
CA ILE A 191 -3.02 -6.34 -3.57
C ILE A 191 -2.64 -6.58 -5.02
N ARG A 192 -3.24 -7.58 -5.66
CA ARG A 192 -3.22 -7.72 -7.12
C ARG A 192 -4.56 -7.30 -7.68
N LEU A 193 -4.55 -6.34 -8.59
CA LEU A 193 -5.75 -5.94 -9.31
C LEU A 193 -6.10 -6.96 -10.38
N HIS A 194 -7.39 -7.24 -10.53
CA HIS A 194 -7.86 -8.16 -11.57
C HIS A 194 -7.69 -7.55 -12.96
N PRO A 195 -7.23 -8.32 -13.99
CA PRO A 195 -7.03 -7.80 -15.35
C PRO A 195 -8.29 -7.24 -16.03
N LYS A 196 -9.47 -7.67 -15.59
CA LYS A 196 -10.78 -7.21 -16.11
C LYS A 196 -11.37 -6.05 -15.31
N SER A 197 -10.63 -5.49 -14.35
CA SER A 197 -11.12 -4.34 -13.56
C SER A 197 -11.42 -3.14 -14.45
N PRO A 198 -12.61 -2.51 -14.32
CA PRO A 198 -12.96 -1.35 -15.14
C PRO A 198 -12.07 -0.15 -14.81
N PRO A 199 -11.40 0.48 -15.80
CA PRO A 199 -10.50 1.61 -15.54
C PRO A 199 -11.17 2.80 -14.83
N SER A 200 -12.49 2.99 -15.00
CA SER A 200 -13.24 4.09 -14.41
C SER A 200 -13.32 4.02 -12.88
N VAL A 201 -13.32 2.84 -12.28
CA VAL A 201 -13.44 2.66 -10.83
C VAL A 201 -12.09 2.56 -10.12
N ILE A 202 -11.00 2.30 -10.86
CA ILE A 202 -9.66 2.13 -10.28
C ILE A 202 -9.23 3.33 -9.41
N PRO A 203 -9.43 4.61 -9.80
CA PRO A 203 -9.03 5.73 -8.96
C PRO A 203 -9.66 5.72 -7.56
N SER A 204 -10.93 5.31 -7.44
CA SER A 204 -11.60 5.20 -6.14
C SER A 204 -11.07 4.03 -5.32
N VAL A 205 -10.85 2.88 -5.95
CA VAL A 205 -10.26 1.69 -5.30
C VAL A 205 -8.84 2.01 -4.80
N ILE A 206 -7.98 2.62 -5.61
CA ILE A 206 -6.62 3.00 -5.19
C ILE A 206 -6.66 4.01 -4.04
N CYS A 207 -7.55 5.00 -4.09
CA CYS A 207 -7.72 5.97 -3.01
C CYS A 207 -8.09 5.27 -1.69
N ARG A 208 -8.96 4.28 -1.74
CA ARG A 208 -9.40 3.49 -0.60
C ARG A 208 -8.27 2.60 -0.07
N LEU A 209 -7.61 1.82 -0.92
CA LEU A 209 -6.46 1.01 -0.54
C LEU A 209 -5.34 1.85 0.08
N ALA A 210 -5.07 3.04 -0.45
CA ALA A 210 -4.05 3.95 0.06
C ALA A 210 -4.39 4.53 1.46
N SER A 211 -5.63 4.40 1.93
CA SER A 211 -6.01 4.81 3.29
C SER A 211 -5.58 3.81 4.36
N HIS A 212 -5.25 2.57 3.95
CA HIS A 212 -4.82 1.49 4.83
C HIS A 212 -3.30 1.40 4.90
N PRO A 213 -2.67 1.64 6.05
CA PRO A 213 -1.22 1.56 6.19
C PRO A 213 -0.67 0.14 6.02
N SER A 214 -1.49 -0.89 6.16
CA SER A 214 -1.12 -2.28 5.87
C SER A 214 -0.89 -2.54 4.38
N VAL A 215 -1.54 -1.81 3.46
CA VAL A 215 -1.40 -2.01 2.01
C VAL A 215 -0.08 -1.39 1.52
N PHE A 216 0.94 -2.22 1.33
CA PHE A 216 2.29 -1.80 0.92
C PHE A 216 2.43 -1.62 -0.58
N LEU A 217 1.83 -2.55 -1.32
CA LEU A 217 2.05 -2.71 -2.74
C LEU A 217 0.76 -3.09 -3.46
N THR A 218 0.52 -2.47 -4.60
CA THR A 218 -0.51 -2.91 -5.55
C THR A 218 0.15 -3.32 -6.86
N VAL A 219 -0.08 -4.56 -7.26
CA VAL A 219 0.38 -5.10 -8.54
C VAL A 219 -0.65 -4.73 -9.61
N ILE A 220 -0.20 -3.97 -10.61
CA ILE A 220 -1.02 -3.44 -11.69
C ILE A 220 -0.93 -4.38 -12.89
N PRO A 221 -2.03 -4.96 -13.37
CA PRO A 221 -2.02 -5.83 -14.54
C PRO A 221 -1.70 -5.03 -15.82
N ASN A 222 -1.15 -5.71 -16.82
CA ASN A 222 -0.73 -5.08 -18.07
C ASN A 222 -1.87 -4.31 -18.77
N THR A 223 -3.11 -4.77 -18.64
CA THR A 223 -4.32 -4.13 -19.20
C THR A 223 -4.57 -2.72 -18.64
N LEU A 224 -4.14 -2.45 -17.41
CA LEU A 224 -4.33 -1.16 -16.72
C LEU A 224 -3.10 -0.25 -16.77
N LEU A 225 -1.95 -0.72 -17.26
CA LEU A 225 -0.73 0.08 -17.34
C LEU A 225 -0.89 1.39 -18.15
N PRO A 226 -1.63 1.41 -19.27
CA PRO A 226 -1.84 2.66 -20.02
C PRO A 226 -2.59 3.74 -19.20
N GLU A 227 -3.38 3.33 -18.23
CA GLU A 227 -4.22 4.20 -17.41
C GLU A 227 -3.55 4.62 -16.09
N VAL A 228 -2.36 4.06 -15.77
CA VAL A 228 -1.72 4.22 -14.45
C VAL A 228 -1.47 5.70 -14.09
N SER A 229 -1.18 6.55 -15.05
CA SER A 229 -0.98 7.98 -14.82
C SER A 229 -2.21 8.69 -14.25
N LYS A 230 -3.43 8.18 -14.55
CA LYS A 230 -4.70 8.76 -14.08
C LYS A 230 -4.96 8.48 -12.60
N PHE A 231 -4.41 7.41 -12.04
CA PHE A 231 -4.65 7.02 -10.65
C PHE A 231 -3.40 6.96 -9.77
N SER A 232 -2.20 7.08 -10.32
CA SER A 232 -0.95 7.07 -9.55
C SER A 232 -0.87 8.21 -8.51
N ALA A 233 -1.52 9.33 -8.76
CA ALA A 233 -1.61 10.44 -7.80
C ALA A 233 -2.36 10.07 -6.51
N TYR A 234 -3.15 9.00 -6.52
CA TYR A 234 -3.95 8.57 -5.38
C TYR A 234 -3.25 7.53 -4.48
N LYS A 235 -2.14 6.97 -4.90
CA LYS A 235 -1.47 5.86 -4.18
C LYS A 235 -0.89 6.24 -2.81
N GLY A 236 -0.72 7.53 -2.50
CA GLY A 236 -0.10 7.96 -1.23
C GLY A 236 1.31 7.38 -1.08
N THR A 237 1.56 6.70 0.05
CA THR A 237 2.82 5.99 0.32
C THR A 237 2.82 4.54 -0.19
N MET A 238 1.72 4.03 -0.73
CA MET A 238 1.64 2.70 -1.33
C MET A 238 2.45 2.66 -2.63
N LEU A 239 3.09 1.53 -2.93
CA LEU A 239 3.89 1.33 -4.13
C LEU A 239 3.07 0.64 -5.23
N PHE A 240 3.40 0.93 -6.48
CA PHE A 240 2.85 0.22 -7.62
C PHE A 240 3.90 -0.66 -8.28
N ALA A 241 3.52 -1.89 -8.60
CA ALA A 241 4.36 -2.83 -9.30
C ALA A 241 3.78 -3.24 -10.64
N LYS A 242 4.66 -3.41 -11.63
CA LYS A 242 4.37 -4.11 -12.88
C LYS A 242 4.78 -5.58 -12.75
N GLU A 243 3.87 -6.48 -13.13
CA GLU A 243 4.20 -7.90 -13.19
C GLU A 243 4.86 -8.26 -14.53
N THR A 244 5.88 -9.12 -14.50
CA THR A 244 6.57 -9.64 -15.68
C THR A 244 7.09 -11.05 -15.44
N HIS A 245 7.49 -11.75 -16.50
CA HIS A 245 8.09 -13.09 -16.42
C HIS A 245 9.61 -13.03 -16.47
N ALA A 246 10.27 -13.88 -15.69
CA ALA A 246 11.74 -13.97 -15.61
C ALA A 246 12.43 -14.43 -16.92
N LYS A 247 11.69 -15.03 -17.84
CA LYS A 247 12.19 -15.40 -19.18
C LYS A 247 12.35 -14.23 -20.15
N PHE A 248 11.77 -13.05 -19.81
CA PHE A 248 11.92 -11.84 -20.59
C PHE A 248 12.98 -10.95 -19.95
N ALA A 249 13.59 -10.07 -20.74
CA ALA A 249 14.49 -9.04 -20.20
C ALA A 249 13.75 -8.09 -19.24
N PRO A 250 14.47 -7.43 -18.31
CA PRO A 250 13.90 -6.42 -17.44
C PRO A 250 13.11 -5.38 -18.24
N PRO A 251 11.80 -5.17 -17.94
CA PRO A 251 10.99 -4.24 -18.73
C PRO A 251 11.28 -2.78 -18.34
N GLU A 252 11.00 -1.87 -19.25
CA GLU A 252 10.83 -0.47 -18.88
C GLU A 252 9.56 -0.30 -18.04
N LEU A 253 9.65 0.52 -16.98
CA LEU A 253 8.51 0.82 -16.13
C LEU A 253 7.82 2.09 -16.63
N PRO A 254 6.49 2.07 -16.84
CA PRO A 254 5.73 3.28 -17.12
C PRO A 254 5.79 4.27 -15.95
N ASN A 255 5.59 5.56 -16.23
CA ASN A 255 5.43 6.57 -15.20
C ASN A 255 4.33 6.20 -14.21
N GLY A 256 4.65 6.29 -12.91
CA GLY A 256 3.73 5.93 -11.83
C GLY A 256 3.89 4.50 -11.32
N ILE A 257 4.63 3.63 -12.00
CA ILE A 257 5.06 2.32 -11.50
C ILE A 257 6.42 2.46 -10.83
N ASP A 258 6.58 1.86 -9.65
CA ASP A 258 7.74 2.04 -8.78
C ASP A 258 8.74 0.88 -8.87
N LEU A 259 8.25 -0.33 -9.19
CA LEU A 259 9.06 -1.55 -9.16
C LEU A 259 8.48 -2.64 -10.08
N ALA A 260 9.25 -3.73 -10.28
CA ALA A 260 8.79 -4.92 -10.97
C ALA A 260 8.59 -6.11 -10.02
N VAL A 261 7.55 -6.91 -10.26
CA VAL A 261 7.35 -8.24 -9.70
C VAL A 261 7.62 -9.26 -10.80
N VAL A 262 8.63 -10.11 -10.59
CA VAL A 262 9.14 -11.05 -11.59
C VAL A 262 8.72 -12.46 -11.26
N ARG A 263 7.87 -13.04 -12.10
CA ARG A 263 7.40 -14.41 -11.93
C ARG A 263 8.47 -15.42 -12.38
N LEU A 264 8.73 -16.36 -11.48
CA LEU A 264 9.65 -17.48 -11.67
C LEU A 264 8.83 -18.76 -11.74
N SER A 265 8.74 -19.38 -12.90
CA SER A 265 8.19 -20.72 -13.05
C SER A 265 9.30 -21.74 -12.82
N GLN A 266 9.50 -22.18 -11.58
CA GLN A 266 10.44 -23.24 -11.14
C GLN A 266 11.91 -23.10 -11.59
N SER A 267 12.31 -21.99 -12.21
CA SER A 267 13.64 -21.76 -12.74
C SER A 267 14.22 -20.44 -12.22
N VAL A 268 15.54 -20.35 -12.21
CA VAL A 268 16.23 -19.09 -11.99
C VAL A 268 15.97 -18.12 -13.15
N PRO A 269 16.06 -16.79 -12.91
CA PRO A 269 15.87 -15.81 -13.97
C PRO A 269 16.87 -15.97 -15.12
N ASP A 270 16.49 -15.49 -16.29
CA ASP A 270 17.40 -15.38 -17.42
C ASP A 270 18.63 -14.51 -17.08
N SER A 271 19.71 -14.73 -17.83
CA SER A 271 20.98 -14.00 -17.62
C SER A 271 20.85 -12.48 -17.78
N SER A 272 19.86 -11.99 -18.52
CA SER A 272 19.55 -10.55 -18.67
C SER A 272 19.23 -9.86 -17.33
N TRP A 273 18.72 -10.62 -16.34
CA TRP A 273 18.47 -10.12 -15.00
C TRP A 273 19.71 -10.00 -14.12
N LYS A 274 20.88 -10.44 -14.58
CA LYS A 274 22.15 -10.22 -13.86
C LYS A 274 22.59 -8.76 -13.90
N THR A 275 22.20 -8.02 -14.95
CA THR A 275 22.37 -6.58 -15.00
C THR A 275 21.27 -5.93 -14.16
N PRO A 276 21.60 -5.09 -13.15
CA PRO A 276 20.59 -4.48 -12.29
C PRO A 276 19.70 -3.54 -13.11
N PRO A 277 18.38 -3.73 -13.10
CA PRO A 277 17.48 -2.71 -13.64
C PRO A 277 17.52 -1.47 -12.73
N PRO A 278 17.15 -0.27 -13.22
CA PRO A 278 17.24 0.98 -12.45
C PRO A 278 16.17 1.13 -11.37
N TYR A 279 15.49 0.05 -10.99
CA TYR A 279 14.38 0.01 -10.04
C TYR A 279 14.43 -1.25 -9.17
N PRO A 280 13.72 -1.31 -8.02
CA PRO A 280 13.62 -2.51 -7.20
C PRO A 280 12.90 -3.64 -7.93
N VAL A 281 13.29 -4.88 -7.61
CA VAL A 281 12.68 -6.09 -8.17
C VAL A 281 12.30 -7.04 -7.06
N ILE A 282 11.08 -7.56 -7.12
CA ILE A 282 10.58 -8.61 -6.24
C ILE A 282 10.47 -9.91 -7.05
N ALA A 283 11.01 -10.99 -6.52
CA ALA A 283 10.89 -12.31 -7.12
C ALA A 283 9.60 -12.99 -6.65
N TRP A 284 8.85 -13.59 -7.55
CA TRP A 284 7.66 -14.39 -7.20
C TRP A 284 7.76 -15.78 -7.78
N GLN A 285 7.88 -16.78 -6.91
CA GLN A 285 7.89 -18.18 -7.29
C GLN A 285 6.49 -18.77 -7.17
N THR A 286 5.97 -19.30 -8.29
CA THR A 286 4.71 -20.03 -8.36
C THR A 286 4.95 -21.53 -8.36
N GLY A 287 3.91 -22.34 -8.04
CA GLY A 287 4.02 -23.81 -7.98
C GLY A 287 4.69 -24.33 -6.71
N VAL A 288 4.73 -23.50 -5.65
CA VAL A 288 5.28 -23.88 -4.35
C VAL A 288 4.28 -23.52 -3.24
N PRO A 289 4.37 -24.18 -2.06
CA PRO A 289 3.47 -23.86 -0.95
C PRO A 289 3.51 -22.39 -0.54
N SER A 290 2.35 -21.84 -0.19
CA SER A 290 2.20 -20.46 0.33
C SER A 290 2.66 -20.37 1.78
N GLN A 291 3.97 -20.52 2.02
CA GLN A 291 4.58 -20.54 3.35
C GLN A 291 5.81 -19.63 3.39
N ARG A 292 6.01 -18.97 4.53
CA ARG A 292 7.14 -18.08 4.77
C ARG A 292 8.51 -18.73 4.48
N GLN A 293 8.67 -19.99 4.85
CA GLN A 293 9.92 -20.74 4.65
C GLN A 293 10.30 -20.85 3.16
N GLU A 294 9.32 -20.89 2.26
CA GLU A 294 9.58 -20.90 0.82
C GLU A 294 10.15 -19.56 0.33
N CYS A 295 9.78 -18.43 0.96
CA CYS A 295 10.44 -17.15 0.67
C CYS A 295 11.92 -17.19 1.00
N ASP A 296 12.31 -17.81 2.12
CA ASP A 296 13.72 -17.90 2.52
C ASP A 296 14.50 -18.89 1.64
N ARG A 297 13.85 -19.98 1.19
CA ARG A 297 14.41 -20.89 0.17
C ARG A 297 14.63 -20.19 -1.17
N LEU A 298 13.65 -19.41 -1.62
CA LEU A 298 13.76 -18.60 -2.83
C LEU A 298 14.89 -17.58 -2.73
N GLN A 299 15.03 -16.92 -1.59
CA GLN A 299 16.14 -16.00 -1.32
C GLN A 299 17.48 -16.70 -1.45
N ALA A 300 17.66 -17.87 -0.84
CA ALA A 300 18.89 -18.65 -0.92
C ALA A 300 19.20 -19.11 -2.36
N LEU A 301 18.17 -19.57 -3.10
CA LEU A 301 18.30 -19.96 -4.52
C LEU A 301 18.80 -18.78 -5.36
N LEU A 302 18.19 -17.61 -5.23
CA LEU A 302 18.54 -16.43 -6.00
C LEU A 302 19.89 -15.83 -5.60
N ALA A 303 20.29 -15.96 -4.33
CA ALA A 303 21.63 -15.59 -3.89
C ALA A 303 22.70 -16.47 -4.58
N ASN A 304 22.48 -17.79 -4.63
CA ASN A 304 23.36 -18.73 -5.32
C ASN A 304 23.42 -18.47 -6.83
N TRP A 305 22.27 -18.21 -7.48
CA TRP A 305 22.23 -17.85 -8.90
C TRP A 305 23.04 -16.59 -9.22
N ARG A 306 22.97 -15.60 -8.35
CA ARG A 306 23.68 -14.33 -8.50
C ARG A 306 25.21 -14.52 -8.41
N THR A 307 25.68 -15.39 -7.50
CA THR A 307 27.10 -15.63 -7.22
C THR A 307 27.73 -16.71 -8.07
N ALA A 308 26.97 -17.31 -9.00
CA ALA A 308 27.48 -18.38 -9.86
C ALA A 308 28.79 -17.99 -10.60
N PRO A 309 29.79 -18.91 -10.74
CA PRO A 309 31.20 -18.60 -11.04
C PRO A 309 31.48 -17.91 -12.38
N LYS A 310 30.50 -17.78 -13.27
CA LYS A 310 30.65 -17.23 -14.62
C LYS A 310 30.00 -15.88 -14.85
N GLY A 311 29.58 -15.18 -13.79
CA GLY A 311 28.95 -13.85 -13.91
C GLY A 311 29.66 -12.81 -13.04
N PRO A 312 29.68 -11.52 -13.42
CA PRO A 312 30.10 -10.48 -12.51
C PRO A 312 29.22 -10.53 -11.27
N PRO A 313 29.75 -10.30 -10.06
CA PRO A 313 28.92 -10.19 -8.88
C PRO A 313 27.91 -9.07 -9.11
N SER A 314 26.61 -9.38 -9.06
CA SER A 314 25.60 -8.32 -9.20
C SER A 314 25.71 -7.42 -7.97
N SER A 315 25.80 -6.13 -8.20
CA SER A 315 25.85 -5.11 -7.14
C SER A 315 24.50 -4.84 -6.50
N TRP A 316 23.43 -5.50 -6.95
CA TRP A 316 22.07 -5.32 -6.49
C TRP A 316 21.51 -6.57 -5.81
N ASP A 317 20.48 -6.40 -5.02
CA ASP A 317 19.78 -7.48 -4.33
C ASP A 317 18.27 -7.34 -4.56
N TRP A 318 17.54 -8.46 -4.48
CA TRP A 318 16.09 -8.48 -4.60
C TRP A 318 15.44 -7.67 -3.48
N ALA A 319 14.44 -6.88 -3.82
CA ALA A 319 13.70 -6.06 -2.87
C ALA A 319 12.68 -6.88 -2.07
N GLY A 320 12.35 -8.08 -2.55
CA GLY A 320 11.43 -8.99 -1.88
C GLY A 320 11.31 -10.34 -2.56
N TYR A 321 10.57 -11.23 -1.89
CA TYR A 321 10.35 -12.62 -2.29
C TYR A 321 8.90 -12.99 -2.04
N PHE A 322 8.18 -13.39 -3.07
CA PHE A 322 6.80 -13.88 -2.99
C PHE A 322 6.75 -15.35 -3.38
N VAL A 323 5.84 -16.09 -2.76
CA VAL A 323 5.65 -17.53 -3.01
C VAL A 323 4.17 -17.90 -2.99
N GLY A 324 3.86 -19.02 -3.65
CA GLY A 324 2.54 -19.61 -3.69
C GLY A 324 1.84 -19.40 -5.02
N ASP A 325 0.76 -20.16 -5.20
CA ASP A 325 -0.01 -20.20 -6.44
C ASP A 325 -0.97 -19.01 -6.56
N GLU A 326 -1.34 -18.73 -7.78
CA GLU A 326 -2.35 -17.75 -8.10
C GLU A 326 -3.73 -18.31 -7.83
N THR A 327 -4.56 -17.47 -7.21
CA THR A 327 -6.01 -17.74 -7.12
C THR A 327 -6.73 -17.34 -8.39
N ILE A 328 -6.15 -16.45 -9.21
CA ILE A 328 -6.69 -16.01 -10.50
C ILE A 328 -5.80 -16.55 -11.61
N PRO A 329 -6.31 -17.46 -12.49
CA PRO A 329 -5.55 -17.92 -13.65
C PRO A 329 -5.29 -16.75 -14.60
N HIS A 330 -4.01 -16.49 -14.89
CA HIS A 330 -3.65 -15.60 -15.99
C HIS A 330 -4.10 -16.23 -17.30
N GLN A 331 -5.02 -15.58 -17.99
CA GLN A 331 -5.16 -15.81 -19.43
C GLN A 331 -3.90 -15.20 -20.08
N ALA A 332 -3.10 -16.09 -20.71
CA ALA A 332 -1.87 -15.78 -21.42
C ALA A 332 -2.11 -14.83 -22.61
#